data_a9ed9cb4949c5cad8237c512d1b6560a
#
_entry.id   a9ed9cb4949c5cad8237c512d1b6560a
#
_cell.length_a   1.000
_cell.length_b   1.000
_cell.length_c   1.000
_cell.angle_alpha   90.00
_cell.angle_beta   90.00
_cell.angle_gamma   90.00
#
_symmetry.space_group_name_H-M   'P 1'
#
loop_
_entity.id
_entity.type
_entity.pdbx_description
1 polymer ?
#
loop_
_entity_poly.entity_id
_entity_poly.type
_entity_poly.pdbx_seq_one_letter_code
_entity_poly.pdbx_strand_id
1 'polypeptide(L)'
;NSYREVKGEFRSPKTDEANKSAIRLASRLAKRTVTPTEQAGELTQDQIDTQTEIMEAYNELGLNNLDNPDVRRAYEELSVELLEQFDTLPIKVEIFTGKGEPYSGKKMSEQMRNDVNANNHLFIFQTIPDQFGPPGVVYEDHPLLRDSGRVDMNGVPLLYNDLLRAVHDYFAHTMSTVGFGPL
;
A
#
# COMPACT_ATOMS: atom_id res chain seq x y z
N ASN A 1 23.76 0.54 2.05
CA ASN A 1 24.50 0.49 0.78
C ASN A 1 23.81 -0.24 -0.37
N SER A 2 22.69 -0.92 -0.13
CA SER A 2 21.90 -1.63 -1.17
C SER A 2 20.98 -0.73 -1.99
N TYR A 3 20.66 0.46 -1.52
CA TYR A 3 19.75 1.39 -2.23
C TYR A 3 20.34 2.07 -3.47
N ARG A 4 21.66 2.14 -3.61
CA ARG A 4 22.31 2.81 -4.74
C ARG A 4 22.41 1.98 -6.01
N GLU A 5 22.46 0.67 -5.92
CA GLU A 5 22.65 -0.21 -7.08
C GLU A 5 21.39 -0.45 -7.92
N VAL A 6 20.23 -0.03 -7.43
CA VAL A 6 18.95 -0.39 -8.03
C VAL A 6 18.35 0.71 -8.90
N LYS A 7 18.96 1.88 -8.98
CA LYS A 7 18.43 3.04 -9.75
C LYS A 7 18.30 2.83 -11.27
N GLY A 8 18.84 1.76 -11.84
CA GLY A 8 18.87 1.59 -13.30
C GLY A 8 18.10 0.39 -13.86
N GLU A 9 17.96 -0.68 -13.13
CA GLU A 9 17.60 -1.97 -13.72
C GLU A 9 16.09 -2.34 -13.64
N PHE A 10 15.26 -1.59 -12.88
CA PHE A 10 13.87 -1.97 -12.65
C PHE A 10 12.82 -1.00 -13.20
N ARG A 11 13.19 0.02 -13.96
CA ARG A 11 12.21 0.90 -14.61
C ARG A 11 11.69 0.24 -15.88
N SER A 12 10.52 -0.37 -15.79
CA SER A 12 9.76 -0.75 -16.97
C SER A 12 8.89 0.43 -17.43
N PRO A 13 8.45 0.46 -18.70
CA PRO A 13 7.47 1.45 -19.15
C PRO A 13 6.19 1.47 -18.31
N LYS A 14 5.77 0.32 -17.76
CA LYS A 14 4.63 0.22 -16.84
C LYS A 14 4.89 0.91 -15.51
N THR A 15 6.09 0.77 -14.95
CA THR A 15 6.53 1.46 -13.74
C THR A 15 6.44 2.98 -13.93
N ASP A 16 6.93 3.49 -15.06
CA ASP A 16 6.90 4.92 -15.36
C ASP A 16 5.47 5.44 -15.54
N GLU A 17 4.59 4.66 -16.15
CA GLU A 17 3.18 5.01 -16.32
C GLU A 17 2.44 5.02 -14.97
N ALA A 18 2.64 4.00 -14.14
CA ALA A 18 2.07 3.93 -12.81
C ALA A 18 2.55 5.10 -11.93
N ASN A 19 3.84 5.41 -11.94
CA ASN A 19 4.39 6.55 -11.21
C ASN A 19 3.79 7.88 -11.68
N LYS A 20 3.66 8.08 -12.99
CA LYS A 20 3.00 9.29 -13.53
C LYS A 20 1.54 9.37 -13.11
N SER A 21 0.84 8.25 -13.06
CA SER A 21 -0.54 8.17 -12.60
C SER A 21 -0.67 8.51 -11.12
N ALA A 22 0.19 7.94 -10.28
CA ALA A 22 0.24 8.23 -8.86
C ALA A 22 0.55 9.71 -8.57
N ILE A 23 1.51 10.30 -9.30
CA ILE A 23 1.85 11.73 -9.17
C ILE A 23 0.68 12.62 -9.57
N ARG A 24 -0.03 12.28 -10.67
CA ARG A 24 -1.22 13.04 -11.07
C ARG A 24 -2.32 12.97 -10.03
N LEU A 25 -2.56 11.78 -9.49
CA LEU A 25 -3.55 11.58 -8.43
C LEU A 25 -3.16 12.36 -7.16
N ALA A 26 -1.94 12.21 -6.67
CA ALA A 26 -1.43 12.92 -5.50
C ALA A 26 -1.50 14.44 -5.68
N SER A 27 -1.18 14.97 -6.88
CA SER A 27 -1.29 16.39 -7.18
C SER A 27 -2.73 16.88 -7.14
N ARG A 28 -3.68 16.07 -7.62
CA ARG A 28 -5.11 16.40 -7.59
C ARG A 28 -5.63 16.46 -6.15
N LEU A 29 -5.33 15.44 -5.34
CA LEU A 29 -5.75 15.34 -3.95
C LEU A 29 -5.15 16.46 -3.09
N ALA A 30 -3.86 16.72 -3.25
CA ALA A 30 -3.16 17.79 -2.55
C ALA A 30 -3.52 19.20 -3.04
N LYS A 31 -4.27 19.34 -4.14
CA LYS A 31 -4.58 20.63 -4.81
C LYS A 31 -3.33 21.48 -5.11
N ARG A 32 -2.21 20.85 -5.36
CA ARG A 32 -0.92 21.46 -5.73
C ARG A 32 -0.09 20.48 -6.55
N THR A 33 0.86 20.97 -7.31
CA THR A 33 1.80 20.10 -8.02
C THR A 33 2.65 19.33 -7.01
N VAL A 34 2.60 18.00 -7.10
CA VAL A 34 3.48 17.10 -6.36
C VAL A 34 4.59 16.66 -7.31
N THR A 35 5.82 16.84 -6.88
CA THR A 35 6.99 16.33 -7.58
C THR A 35 7.57 15.16 -6.80
N PRO A 36 8.02 14.08 -7.47
CA PRO A 36 8.73 13.01 -6.78
C PRO A 36 9.95 13.60 -6.09
N THR A 37 10.11 13.31 -4.83
CA THR A 37 11.37 13.59 -4.16
C THR A 37 12.36 12.55 -4.69
N GLU A 38 13.44 13.01 -5.32
CA GLU A 38 14.57 12.12 -5.52
C GLU A 38 15.03 11.70 -4.13
N GLN A 39 15.20 10.40 -3.95
CA GLN A 39 15.63 9.88 -2.66
C GLN A 39 16.95 10.56 -2.31
N ALA A 40 16.90 11.43 -1.35
CA ALA A 40 18.08 12.04 -0.78
C ALA A 40 18.99 10.96 -0.24
N GLY A 41 20.26 11.22 -0.17
CA GLY A 41 21.25 10.35 0.47
C GLY A 41 20.96 10.14 1.97
N GLU A 42 21.95 10.33 2.80
CA GLU A 42 21.79 10.23 4.26
C GLU A 42 20.74 11.24 4.76
N LEU A 43 19.93 10.79 5.72
CA LEU A 43 18.95 11.65 6.37
C LEU A 43 19.67 12.81 7.08
N THR A 44 19.09 14.00 6.99
CA THR A 44 19.55 15.13 7.80
C THR A 44 19.18 14.91 9.27
N GLN A 45 19.86 15.60 10.20
CA GLN A 45 19.54 15.48 11.61
C GLN A 45 18.07 15.90 11.88
N ASP A 46 17.58 16.96 11.25
CA ASP A 46 16.17 17.38 11.37
C ASP A 46 15.18 16.28 10.93
N GLN A 47 15.52 15.51 9.90
CA GLN A 47 14.68 14.40 9.45
C GLN A 47 14.69 13.24 10.45
N ILE A 48 15.86 12.97 11.07
CA ILE A 48 16.00 11.95 12.12
C ILE A 48 15.20 12.36 13.36
N ASP A 49 15.31 13.63 13.76
CA ASP A 49 14.59 14.17 14.92
C ASP A 49 13.07 14.10 14.68
N THR A 50 12.58 14.50 13.51
CA THR A 50 11.17 14.40 13.12
C THR A 50 10.69 12.93 13.12
N GLN A 51 11.48 11.99 12.62
CA GLN A 51 11.13 10.56 12.66
C GLN A 51 11.05 10.05 14.11
N THR A 52 11.93 10.52 14.98
CA THR A 52 11.92 10.17 16.40
C THR A 52 10.67 10.69 17.08
N GLU A 53 10.31 11.95 16.85
CA GLU A 53 9.08 12.55 17.38
C GLU A 53 7.82 11.81 16.91
N ILE A 54 7.77 11.42 15.62
CA ILE A 54 6.66 10.63 15.05
C ILE A 54 6.59 9.26 15.72
N MET A 55 7.73 8.61 15.93
CA MET A 55 7.80 7.29 16.57
C MET A 55 7.36 7.37 18.04
N GLU A 56 7.78 8.39 18.78
CA GLU A 56 7.38 8.63 20.16
C GLU A 56 5.87 8.88 20.26
N ALA A 57 5.34 9.78 19.42
CA ALA A 57 3.90 10.04 19.34
C ALA A 57 3.11 8.77 18.97
N TYR A 58 3.60 7.95 18.05
CA TYR A 58 2.98 6.68 17.70
C TYR A 58 2.92 5.70 18.88
N ASN A 59 3.99 5.62 19.66
CA ASN A 59 4.05 4.75 20.85
C ASN A 59 3.11 5.22 21.98
N GLU A 60 2.80 6.52 22.03
CA GLU A 60 1.86 7.10 22.98
C GLU A 60 0.39 6.97 22.52
N LEU A 61 0.15 6.70 21.24
CA LEU A 61 -1.18 6.50 20.72
C LEU A 61 -1.78 5.22 21.31
N GLY A 62 -2.98 5.35 21.89
CA GLY A 62 -3.79 4.20 22.25
C GLY A 62 -4.31 3.45 21.03
N LEU A 63 -5.04 2.36 21.26
CA LEU A 63 -5.78 1.67 20.20
C LEU A 63 -6.68 2.66 19.45
N ASN A 64 -6.80 2.46 18.13
CA ASN A 64 -7.68 3.26 17.29
C ASN A 64 -9.09 3.35 17.88
N ASN A 65 -9.48 4.57 18.23
CA ASN A 65 -10.81 4.85 18.73
C ASN A 65 -11.69 5.37 17.60
N LEU A 66 -12.47 4.48 16.99
CA LEU A 66 -13.42 4.84 15.92
C LEU A 66 -14.61 5.68 16.41
N ASP A 67 -14.81 5.80 17.72
CA ASP A 67 -15.79 6.72 18.30
C ASP A 67 -15.30 8.18 18.21
N ASN A 68 -14.01 8.39 18.02
CA ASN A 68 -13.46 9.71 17.71
C ASN A 68 -13.84 10.09 16.27
N PRO A 69 -14.58 11.20 16.07
CA PRO A 69 -15.06 11.59 14.74
C PRO A 69 -13.92 11.95 13.78
N ASP A 70 -12.79 12.45 14.28
CA ASP A 70 -11.64 12.79 13.42
C ASP A 70 -10.95 11.54 12.91
N VAL A 71 -10.81 10.50 13.76
CA VAL A 71 -10.27 9.20 13.36
C VAL A 71 -11.18 8.55 12.32
N ARG A 72 -12.49 8.53 12.55
CA ARG A 72 -13.45 7.98 11.60
C ARG A 72 -13.41 8.70 10.27
N ARG A 73 -13.41 10.04 10.28
CA ARG A 73 -13.30 10.86 9.05
C ARG A 73 -12.00 10.56 8.29
N ALA A 74 -10.87 10.42 8.98
CA ALA A 74 -9.60 10.09 8.33
C ALA A 74 -9.66 8.74 7.59
N TYR A 75 -10.28 7.72 8.18
CA TYR A 75 -10.49 6.44 7.50
C TYR A 75 -11.48 6.52 6.33
N GLU A 76 -12.51 7.36 6.44
CA GLU A 76 -13.47 7.57 5.34
C GLU A 76 -12.80 8.28 4.16
N GLU A 77 -12.00 9.31 4.42
CA GLU A 77 -11.20 9.99 3.40
C GLU A 77 -10.16 9.03 2.77
N LEU A 78 -9.47 8.22 3.58
CA LEU A 78 -8.56 7.18 3.10
C LEU A 78 -9.28 6.19 2.17
N SER A 79 -10.52 5.80 2.51
CA SER A 79 -11.29 4.87 1.67
C SER A 79 -11.58 5.45 0.28
N VAL A 80 -11.87 6.75 0.20
CA VAL A 80 -12.04 7.45 -1.09
C VAL A 80 -10.74 7.47 -1.90
N GLU A 81 -9.62 7.78 -1.24
CA GLU A 81 -8.32 7.79 -1.89
C GLU A 81 -7.92 6.39 -2.38
N LEU A 82 -8.19 5.35 -1.60
CA LEU A 82 -7.89 3.97 -1.98
C LEU A 82 -8.66 3.53 -3.23
N LEU A 83 -9.93 3.91 -3.35
CA LEU A 83 -10.69 3.67 -4.58
C LEU A 83 -10.02 4.29 -5.79
N GLU A 84 -9.65 5.58 -5.68
CA GLU A 84 -9.02 6.29 -6.78
C GLU A 84 -7.64 5.70 -7.13
N GLN A 85 -6.85 5.32 -6.12
CA GLN A 85 -5.55 4.69 -6.34
C GLN A 85 -5.69 3.30 -6.96
N PHE A 86 -6.61 2.48 -6.46
CA PHE A 86 -6.87 1.15 -7.00
C PHE A 86 -7.32 1.21 -8.46
N ASP A 87 -8.23 2.12 -8.80
CA ASP A 87 -8.73 2.29 -10.17
C ASP A 87 -7.64 2.75 -11.17
N THR A 88 -6.49 3.25 -10.67
CA THR A 88 -5.34 3.60 -11.51
C THR A 88 -4.35 2.45 -11.72
N LEU A 89 -4.51 1.32 -11.02
CA LEU A 89 -3.59 0.20 -11.15
C LEU A 89 -3.68 -0.40 -12.56
N PRO A 90 -2.56 -0.50 -13.31
CA PRO A 90 -2.56 -1.04 -14.67
C PRO A 90 -2.44 -2.57 -14.69
N ILE A 91 -2.95 -3.23 -13.66
CA ILE A 91 -2.83 -4.67 -13.43
C ILE A 91 -4.16 -5.28 -13.03
N LYS A 92 -4.23 -6.60 -13.11
CA LYS A 92 -5.31 -7.39 -12.52
C LYS A 92 -4.91 -7.81 -11.12
N VAL A 93 -5.83 -7.63 -10.17
CA VAL A 93 -5.66 -8.07 -8.79
C VAL A 93 -6.47 -9.36 -8.58
N GLU A 94 -5.88 -10.33 -7.93
CA GLU A 94 -6.52 -11.61 -7.61
C GLU A 94 -6.39 -11.92 -6.12
N ILE A 95 -7.50 -12.30 -5.48
CA ILE A 95 -7.49 -12.87 -4.14
C ILE A 95 -6.85 -14.26 -4.19
N PHE A 96 -5.78 -14.45 -3.44
CA PHE A 96 -5.13 -15.75 -3.35
C PHE A 96 -5.95 -16.72 -2.50
N THR A 97 -6.41 -17.79 -3.12
CA THR A 97 -7.19 -18.86 -2.47
C THR A 97 -6.42 -20.18 -2.32
N GLY A 98 -5.15 -20.18 -2.71
CA GLY A 98 -4.29 -21.36 -2.63
C GLY A 98 -3.85 -21.71 -1.21
N LYS A 99 -3.08 -22.79 -1.08
CA LYS A 99 -2.41 -23.13 0.18
C LYS A 99 -1.04 -22.47 0.23
N GLY A 100 -0.70 -21.89 1.39
CA GLY A 100 0.57 -21.21 1.60
C GLY A 100 0.55 -19.75 1.16
N GLU A 101 1.62 -19.28 0.57
CA GLU A 101 1.81 -17.90 0.12
C GLU A 101 2.00 -17.87 -1.39
N PRO A 102 1.35 -16.92 -2.10
CA PRO A 102 1.49 -16.79 -3.56
C PRO A 102 2.91 -16.36 -3.94
N TYR A 103 3.52 -15.55 -3.09
CA TYR A 103 4.91 -15.13 -3.18
C TYR A 103 5.60 -15.44 -1.86
N SER A 104 6.77 -16.05 -1.88
CA SER A 104 7.37 -16.58 -0.65
C SER A 104 8.88 -16.36 -0.54
N GLY A 105 9.35 -16.33 0.72
CA GLY A 105 10.76 -16.26 1.06
C GLY A 105 11.39 -14.88 0.82
N LYS A 106 12.73 -14.83 0.84
CA LYS A 106 13.52 -13.59 0.76
C LYS A 106 13.37 -12.81 -0.55
N LYS A 107 12.79 -13.43 -1.58
CA LYS A 107 12.62 -12.84 -2.92
C LYS A 107 11.15 -12.51 -3.25
N MET A 108 10.31 -12.35 -2.24
CA MET A 108 8.89 -12.09 -2.42
C MET A 108 8.63 -10.89 -3.34
N SER A 109 9.25 -9.74 -3.08
CA SER A 109 9.11 -8.54 -3.92
C SER A 109 9.59 -8.75 -5.36
N GLU A 110 10.64 -9.56 -5.57
CA GLU A 110 11.10 -9.92 -6.91
C GLU A 110 10.08 -10.78 -7.65
N GLN A 111 9.45 -11.75 -6.95
CA GLN A 111 8.40 -12.59 -7.51
C GLN A 111 7.17 -11.76 -7.89
N MET A 112 6.75 -10.82 -7.02
CA MET A 112 5.65 -9.89 -7.31
C MET A 112 5.95 -9.03 -8.55
N ARG A 113 7.16 -8.47 -8.65
CA ARG A 113 7.58 -7.70 -9.83
C ARG A 113 7.55 -8.54 -11.10
N ASN A 114 8.02 -9.78 -11.03
CA ASN A 114 8.02 -10.68 -12.17
C ASN A 114 6.60 -11.00 -12.63
N ASP A 115 5.67 -11.22 -11.70
CA ASP A 115 4.28 -11.47 -12.01
C ASP A 115 3.62 -10.23 -12.65
N VAL A 116 3.80 -9.06 -12.06
CA VAL A 116 3.30 -7.81 -12.64
C VAL A 116 3.88 -7.56 -14.03
N ASN A 117 5.17 -7.75 -14.24
CA ASN A 117 5.81 -7.49 -15.52
C ASN A 117 5.44 -8.50 -16.60
N ALA A 118 5.35 -9.79 -16.26
CA ALA A 118 5.06 -10.86 -17.20
C ALA A 118 3.56 -11.02 -17.47
N ASN A 119 2.74 -10.89 -16.44
CA ASN A 119 1.34 -11.30 -16.49
C ASN A 119 0.34 -10.13 -16.30
N ASN A 120 0.79 -8.93 -15.97
CA ASN A 120 -0.06 -7.81 -15.52
C ASN A 120 -0.95 -8.21 -14.33
N HIS A 121 -0.39 -8.91 -13.38
CA HIS A 121 -1.14 -9.60 -12.34
C HIS A 121 -0.47 -9.45 -10.99
N LEU A 122 -1.30 -9.41 -9.92
CA LEU A 122 -0.85 -9.36 -8.53
C LEU A 122 -1.81 -10.15 -7.66
N PHE A 123 -1.29 -11.14 -6.94
CA PHE A 123 -2.03 -11.78 -5.85
C PHE A 123 -2.01 -10.92 -4.60
N ILE A 124 -3.15 -10.87 -3.91
CA ILE A 124 -3.28 -10.34 -2.55
C ILE A 124 -3.94 -11.35 -1.63
N PHE A 125 -3.68 -11.24 -0.32
CA PHE A 125 -4.44 -12.00 0.67
C PHE A 125 -5.78 -11.31 0.95
N GLN A 126 -6.84 -12.10 1.03
CA GLN A 126 -8.16 -11.62 1.41
C GLN A 126 -8.16 -11.09 2.84
N THR A 127 -8.80 -9.98 3.07
CA THR A 127 -9.09 -9.49 4.41
C THR A 127 -10.14 -10.39 5.07
N ILE A 128 -9.80 -10.91 6.23
CA ILE A 128 -10.70 -11.67 7.09
C ILE A 128 -11.12 -10.75 8.24
N PRO A 129 -12.37 -10.26 8.30
CA PRO A 129 -12.79 -9.27 9.30
C PRO A 129 -12.51 -9.68 10.74
N ASP A 130 -12.69 -10.96 11.09
CA ASP A 130 -12.45 -11.48 12.43
C ASP A 130 -10.95 -11.53 12.82
N GLN A 131 -10.06 -11.32 11.86
CA GLN A 131 -8.60 -11.28 12.05
C GLN A 131 -8.02 -9.89 11.80
N PHE A 132 -8.88 -8.89 11.64
CA PHE A 132 -8.45 -7.52 11.39
C PHE A 132 -8.13 -6.81 12.70
N GLY A 133 -6.96 -6.21 12.78
CA GLY A 133 -6.48 -5.47 13.95
C GLY A 133 -5.80 -6.35 15.03
N PRO A 134 -5.63 -5.84 16.26
CA PRO A 134 -4.97 -6.56 17.34
C PRO A 134 -5.79 -7.78 17.79
N PRO A 135 -5.13 -8.84 18.28
CA PRO A 135 -5.83 -10.02 18.79
C PRO A 135 -6.85 -9.66 19.88
N GLY A 136 -8.06 -10.17 19.73
CA GLY A 136 -9.17 -9.96 20.69
C GLY A 136 -9.92 -8.65 20.53
N VAL A 137 -9.60 -7.84 19.55
CA VAL A 137 -10.37 -6.64 19.18
C VAL A 137 -11.28 -6.97 18.00
N VAL A 138 -12.56 -6.67 18.14
CA VAL A 138 -13.55 -6.80 17.06
C VAL A 138 -14.03 -5.40 16.70
N TYR A 139 -13.97 -5.08 15.43
CA TYR A 139 -14.48 -3.81 14.89
C TYR A 139 -15.81 -4.06 14.18
N GLU A 140 -16.91 -3.63 14.77
CA GLU A 140 -18.26 -3.83 14.19
C GLU A 140 -18.50 -2.96 12.93
N ASP A 141 -17.92 -1.78 12.86
CA ASP A 141 -18.12 -0.82 11.75
C ASP A 141 -16.81 -0.07 11.42
N HIS A 142 -15.77 -0.82 11.06
CA HIS A 142 -14.53 -0.19 10.61
C HIS A 142 -14.63 0.18 9.12
N PRO A 143 -14.33 1.44 8.71
CA PRO A 143 -14.43 1.86 7.31
C PRO A 143 -13.66 0.98 6.33
N LEU A 144 -12.47 0.49 6.70
CA LEU A 144 -11.68 -0.40 5.85
C LEU A 144 -12.25 -1.83 5.70
N LEU A 145 -13.21 -2.23 6.54
CA LEU A 145 -13.89 -3.53 6.43
C LEU A 145 -15.17 -3.46 5.61
N ARG A 146 -15.56 -2.29 5.12
CA ARG A 146 -16.71 -2.14 4.25
C ARG A 146 -16.42 -2.61 2.83
N ASP A 147 -17.47 -3.03 2.14
CA ASP A 147 -17.40 -3.34 0.70
C ASP A 147 -16.99 -2.09 -0.08
N SER A 148 -15.96 -2.23 -0.89
CA SER A 148 -15.45 -1.14 -1.73
C SER A 148 -16.25 -0.92 -3.01
N GLY A 149 -17.18 -1.82 -3.35
CA GLY A 149 -17.84 -1.86 -4.63
C GLY A 149 -16.93 -2.28 -5.78
N ARG A 150 -15.75 -2.81 -5.48
CA ARG A 150 -14.82 -3.38 -6.47
C ARG A 150 -14.76 -4.89 -6.30
N VAL A 151 -14.35 -5.55 -7.38
CA VAL A 151 -14.15 -7.00 -7.42
C VAL A 151 -12.73 -7.30 -7.92
N ASP A 152 -12.22 -8.44 -7.54
CA ASP A 152 -10.99 -8.98 -8.11
C ASP A 152 -11.22 -9.48 -9.56
N MET A 153 -10.17 -9.99 -10.19
CA MET A 153 -10.27 -10.49 -11.58
C MET A 153 -11.22 -11.67 -11.75
N ASN A 154 -11.58 -12.36 -10.68
CA ASN A 154 -12.49 -13.51 -10.65
C ASN A 154 -13.91 -13.14 -10.21
N GLY A 155 -14.18 -11.85 -9.95
CA GLY A 155 -15.47 -11.35 -9.49
C GLY A 155 -15.68 -11.47 -7.98
N VAL A 156 -14.63 -11.71 -7.19
CA VAL A 156 -14.71 -11.73 -5.72
C VAL A 156 -14.78 -10.30 -5.19
N PRO A 157 -15.80 -9.96 -4.36
CA PRO A 157 -15.89 -8.62 -3.75
C PRO A 157 -14.66 -8.29 -2.90
N LEU A 158 -14.19 -7.04 -3.02
CA LEU A 158 -13.04 -6.51 -2.30
C LEU A 158 -13.48 -5.53 -1.23
N LEU A 159 -12.96 -5.69 -0.01
CA LEU A 159 -13.08 -4.70 1.05
C LEU A 159 -12.07 -3.56 0.82
N TYR A 160 -12.29 -2.40 1.44
CA TYR A 160 -11.32 -1.30 1.33
C TYR A 160 -9.91 -1.70 1.80
N ASN A 161 -9.79 -2.59 2.80
CA ASN A 161 -8.50 -3.10 3.23
C ASN A 161 -7.81 -3.99 2.18
N ASP A 162 -8.59 -4.67 1.32
CA ASP A 162 -8.03 -5.41 0.18
C ASP A 162 -7.48 -4.44 -0.87
N LEU A 163 -8.18 -3.31 -1.10
CA LEU A 163 -7.65 -2.24 -1.95
C LEU A 163 -6.36 -1.66 -1.38
N LEU A 164 -6.30 -1.41 -0.07
CA LEU A 164 -5.10 -0.93 0.61
C LEU A 164 -3.92 -1.87 0.37
N ARG A 165 -4.13 -3.18 0.53
CA ARG A 165 -3.09 -4.19 0.26
C ARG A 165 -2.62 -4.15 -1.18
N ALA A 166 -3.55 -4.15 -2.14
CA ALA A 166 -3.21 -4.12 -3.56
C ALA A 166 -2.40 -2.87 -3.94
N VAL A 167 -2.84 -1.70 -3.48
CA VAL A 167 -2.16 -0.42 -3.71
C VAL A 167 -0.77 -0.41 -3.05
N HIS A 168 -0.69 -0.81 -1.78
CA HIS A 168 0.56 -0.89 -1.04
C HIS A 168 1.55 -1.84 -1.71
N ASP A 169 1.13 -3.07 -2.01
CA ASP A 169 2.02 -4.09 -2.56
C ASP A 169 2.50 -3.71 -3.98
N TYR A 170 1.63 -3.08 -4.76
CA TYR A 170 2.01 -2.60 -6.08
C TYR A 170 3.05 -1.47 -5.98
N PHE A 171 2.76 -0.38 -5.25
CA PHE A 171 3.65 0.78 -5.24
C PHE A 171 4.87 0.60 -4.33
N ALA A 172 4.71 0.01 -3.15
CA ALA A 172 5.79 -0.12 -2.19
C ALA A 172 6.75 -1.27 -2.50
N HIS A 173 6.25 -2.41 -2.98
CA HIS A 173 7.06 -3.60 -3.15
C HIS A 173 7.31 -4.00 -4.60
N THR A 174 6.33 -3.78 -5.48
CA THR A 174 6.46 -4.14 -6.89
C THR A 174 7.19 -3.06 -7.69
N MET A 175 6.82 -1.78 -7.50
CA MET A 175 7.40 -0.65 -8.23
C MET A 175 8.67 -0.09 -7.57
N SER A 176 8.91 -0.41 -6.32
CA SER A 176 10.14 -0.12 -5.62
C SER A 176 11.00 -1.38 -5.47
N THR A 177 12.19 -1.21 -4.93
CA THR A 177 13.09 -2.33 -4.60
C THR A 177 13.05 -2.68 -3.12
N VAL A 178 12.10 -2.09 -2.40
CA VAL A 178 11.95 -2.33 -0.97
C VAL A 178 11.35 -3.72 -0.76
N GLY A 179 12.02 -4.52 0.03
CA GLY A 179 11.54 -5.83 0.45
C GLY A 179 10.51 -5.75 1.56
N PHE A 180 9.97 -6.90 1.94
CA PHE A 180 9.15 -7.03 3.14
C PHE A 180 10.07 -7.26 4.36
N GLY A 181 9.76 -6.57 5.44
CA GLY A 181 10.49 -6.71 6.71
C GLY A 181 11.53 -5.61 6.96
N PRO A 182 12.19 -5.67 8.11
CA PRO A 182 13.19 -4.68 8.48
C PRO A 182 14.38 -4.74 7.51
N LEU A 183 14.91 -3.57 7.19
CA LEU A 183 16.11 -3.38 6.38
C LEU A 183 17.35 -3.90 7.08
#